data_e8deb6f6d4b8b399edbe7928753af1ab
#
_entry.id   e8deb6f6d4b8b399edbe7928753af1ab
#
_cell.length_a   1.000
_cell.length_b   1.000
_cell.length_c   1.000
_cell.angle_alpha   90.00
_cell.angle_beta   90.00
_cell.angle_gamma   90.00
#
_symmetry.space_group_name_H-M   'P 1'
#
loop_
_entity.id
_entity.type
_entity.pdbx_description
1 polymer ?
#
loop_
_entity_poly.entity_id
_entity_poly.type
_entity_poly.pdbx_seq_one_letter_code
_entity_poly.pdbx_strand_id
1 'polypeptide(L)'
;MLVILLIAFFVSKLIAHYLIKAARAIAAMADSSNDVQNSIRLRRLETFLSIMAAVVRVVIVLITLYITWRILTPTNSAAIAALGTSAVIIVVAGATIGPLLRDVTAGSAMITERWYNVGDFIRVEPFMDVSGVVERVTLRSTRLRSLNGEVIWMHNQYMQAVKVTPNGVRTIEVDILCSDEKIGKELIQRTLKTLPAGRMTVAKKLRIVTTEKWDDGLWHIVLRGQTPPGREWLIEKYFVESLKKHDEEYSKKQVLIHEPMVRFADPAAEKSFKRAVRVKE
;
A
#
# COMPACT_ATOMS: atom_id res chain seq x y z
N MET A 1 53.92 -15.29 -0.76
CA MET A 1 52.79 -14.94 -1.63
C MET A 1 51.87 -16.15 -1.87
N LEU A 2 52.33 -17.21 -2.50
CA LEU A 2 51.57 -18.44 -2.74
C LEU A 2 50.90 -19.01 -1.47
N VAL A 3 51.61 -18.98 -0.34
CA VAL A 3 51.12 -19.47 0.96
C VAL A 3 49.90 -18.63 1.44
N ILE A 4 49.91 -17.30 1.30
CA ILE A 4 48.79 -16.44 1.72
C ILE A 4 47.55 -16.68 0.84
N LEU A 5 47.73 -16.83 -0.46
CA LEU A 5 46.68 -17.20 -1.39
C LEU A 5 46.07 -18.56 -1.09
N LEU A 6 46.94 -19.55 -0.79
CA LEU A 6 46.51 -20.87 -0.36
C LEU A 6 45.73 -20.84 0.95
N ILE A 7 46.22 -20.12 1.95
CA ILE A 7 45.51 -19.94 3.24
C ILE A 7 44.15 -19.29 3.03
N ALA A 8 44.10 -18.21 2.29
CA ALA A 8 42.83 -17.50 2.00
C ALA A 8 41.84 -18.39 1.25
N PHE A 9 42.30 -19.17 0.26
CA PHE A 9 41.50 -20.16 -0.46
C PHE A 9 40.96 -21.25 0.47
N PHE A 10 41.82 -21.83 1.33
CA PHE A 10 41.41 -22.86 2.29
C PHE A 10 40.40 -22.30 3.32
N VAL A 11 40.62 -21.10 3.87
CA VAL A 11 39.71 -20.43 4.81
C VAL A 11 38.37 -20.15 4.14
N SER A 12 38.36 -19.62 2.92
CA SER A 12 37.13 -19.40 2.13
C SER A 12 36.38 -20.71 1.92
N LYS A 13 37.07 -21.76 1.51
CA LYS A 13 36.49 -23.08 1.27
C LYS A 13 35.94 -23.70 2.56
N LEU A 14 36.63 -23.54 3.67
CA LEU A 14 36.22 -24.03 4.98
C LEU A 14 34.95 -23.34 5.47
N ILE A 15 34.89 -21.99 5.43
CA ILE A 15 33.72 -21.20 5.84
C ILE A 15 32.53 -21.54 4.95
N ALA A 16 32.71 -21.57 3.63
CA ALA A 16 31.66 -21.94 2.69
C ALA A 16 31.16 -23.37 2.93
N HIS A 17 32.04 -24.31 3.23
CA HIS A 17 31.67 -25.70 3.54
C HIS A 17 30.76 -25.78 4.79
N TYR A 18 31.13 -25.10 5.88
CA TYR A 18 30.34 -25.09 7.10
C TYR A 18 28.97 -24.40 6.92
N LEU A 19 28.93 -23.29 6.21
CA LEU A 19 27.70 -22.61 5.90
C LEU A 19 26.74 -23.44 5.03
N ILE A 20 27.28 -24.09 4.00
CA ILE A 20 26.51 -24.99 3.13
C ILE A 20 26.05 -26.24 3.91
N LYS A 21 26.90 -26.77 4.79
CA LYS A 21 26.56 -27.93 5.63
C LYS A 21 25.41 -27.56 6.61
N ALA A 22 25.48 -26.38 7.23
CA ALA A 22 24.42 -25.88 8.08
C ALA A 22 23.11 -25.65 7.28
N ALA A 23 23.19 -25.06 6.08
CA ALA A 23 22.05 -24.87 5.19
C ALA A 23 21.41 -26.22 4.81
N ARG A 24 22.20 -27.25 4.46
CA ARG A 24 21.66 -28.58 4.16
C ARG A 24 21.06 -29.28 5.37
N ALA A 25 21.63 -29.11 6.57
CA ALA A 25 21.05 -29.67 7.79
C ALA A 25 19.67 -29.04 8.08
N ILE A 26 19.53 -27.72 7.86
CA ILE A 26 18.24 -27.01 8.00
C ILE A 26 17.26 -27.46 6.93
N ALA A 27 17.71 -27.66 5.68
CA ALA A 27 16.86 -28.18 4.60
C ALA A 27 16.33 -29.59 4.93
N ALA A 28 17.17 -30.46 5.45
CA ALA A 28 16.76 -31.81 5.87
C ALA A 28 15.74 -31.78 7.02
N MET A 29 15.88 -30.85 7.97
CA MET A 29 14.90 -30.63 9.03
C MET A 29 13.57 -30.07 8.46
N ALA A 30 13.63 -29.24 7.42
CA ALA A 30 12.44 -28.72 6.75
C ALA A 30 11.66 -29.82 6.04
N ASP A 31 12.33 -30.74 5.38
CA ASP A 31 11.70 -31.86 4.67
C ASP A 31 11.12 -32.93 5.61
N SER A 32 11.64 -33.04 6.83
CA SER A 32 11.14 -33.96 7.85
C SER A 32 10.04 -33.38 8.74
N SER A 33 9.72 -32.10 8.63
CA SER A 33 8.69 -31.47 9.44
C SER A 33 7.28 -31.68 8.86
N ASN A 34 6.39 -32.30 9.63
CA ASN A 34 4.96 -32.47 9.28
C ASN A 34 4.17 -31.17 9.34
N ASP A 35 4.75 -30.07 9.83
CA ASP A 35 4.10 -28.78 9.95
C ASP A 35 4.49 -27.86 8.79
N VAL A 36 3.51 -27.53 7.94
CA VAL A 36 3.69 -26.68 6.76
C VAL A 36 4.29 -25.32 7.11
N GLN A 37 3.94 -24.73 8.25
CA GLN A 37 4.46 -23.42 8.66
C GLN A 37 5.95 -23.49 9.05
N ASN A 38 6.37 -24.54 9.70
CA ASN A 38 7.76 -24.75 10.09
C ASN A 38 8.63 -25.05 8.87
N SER A 39 8.15 -25.84 7.92
CA SER A 39 8.87 -26.12 6.66
C SER A 39 9.13 -24.84 5.86
N ILE A 40 8.16 -23.92 5.76
CA ILE A 40 8.33 -22.63 5.08
C ILE A 40 9.38 -21.76 5.77
N ARG A 41 9.41 -21.73 7.11
CA ARG A 41 10.41 -20.96 7.86
C ARG A 41 11.81 -21.50 7.65
N LEU A 42 11.97 -22.82 7.69
CA LEU A 42 13.26 -23.48 7.52
C LEU A 42 13.81 -23.30 6.09
N ARG A 43 12.97 -23.40 5.06
CA ARG A 43 13.36 -23.10 3.67
C ARG A 43 13.79 -21.64 3.47
N ARG A 44 13.19 -20.69 4.16
CA ARG A 44 13.64 -19.29 4.16
C ARG A 44 15.01 -19.13 4.81
N LEU A 45 15.27 -19.82 5.91
CA LEU A 45 16.57 -19.81 6.58
C LEU A 45 17.65 -20.45 5.70
N GLU A 46 17.35 -21.54 5.01
CA GLU A 46 18.26 -22.18 4.03
C GLU A 46 18.64 -21.19 2.92
N THR A 47 17.64 -20.51 2.32
CA THR A 47 17.88 -19.51 1.27
C THR A 47 18.75 -18.37 1.80
N PHE A 48 18.44 -17.86 3.00
CA PHE A 48 19.22 -16.80 3.63
C PHE A 48 20.66 -17.20 3.88
N LEU A 49 20.91 -18.40 4.42
CA LEU A 49 22.26 -18.93 4.66
C LEU A 49 23.03 -19.15 3.36
N SER A 50 22.37 -19.61 2.29
CA SER A 50 22.98 -19.75 0.96
C SER A 50 23.43 -18.40 0.41
N ILE A 51 22.61 -17.37 0.52
CA ILE A 51 22.96 -16.02 0.10
C ILE A 51 24.11 -15.47 0.95
N MET A 52 24.06 -15.64 2.27
CA MET A 52 25.15 -15.24 3.18
C MET A 52 26.46 -15.93 2.84
N ALA A 53 26.43 -17.22 2.51
CA ALA A 53 27.62 -17.96 2.08
C ALA A 53 28.22 -17.38 0.78
N ALA A 54 27.36 -16.99 -0.17
CA ALA A 54 27.80 -16.35 -1.42
C ALA A 54 28.44 -14.98 -1.15
N VAL A 55 27.83 -14.15 -0.31
CA VAL A 55 28.35 -12.81 0.07
C VAL A 55 29.69 -12.95 0.77
N VAL A 56 29.82 -13.84 1.76
CA VAL A 56 31.07 -14.08 2.47
C VAL A 56 32.17 -14.52 1.51
N ARG A 57 31.88 -15.39 0.54
CA ARG A 57 32.83 -15.80 -0.48
C ARG A 57 33.32 -14.62 -1.33
N VAL A 58 32.42 -13.76 -1.80
CA VAL A 58 32.81 -12.57 -2.57
C VAL A 58 33.70 -11.64 -1.74
N VAL A 59 33.34 -11.37 -0.48
CA VAL A 59 34.16 -10.54 0.43
C VAL A 59 35.56 -11.13 0.61
N ILE A 60 35.70 -12.46 0.84
CA ILE A 60 36.98 -13.10 0.99
C ILE A 60 37.84 -13.00 -0.29
N VAL A 61 37.23 -13.17 -1.47
CA VAL A 61 37.89 -12.99 -2.76
C VAL A 61 38.40 -11.56 -2.93
N LEU A 62 37.59 -10.56 -2.61
CA LEU A 62 37.98 -9.16 -2.70
C LEU A 62 39.14 -8.81 -1.74
N ILE A 63 39.07 -9.28 -0.50
CA ILE A 63 40.11 -9.07 0.51
C ILE A 63 41.43 -9.75 0.03
N THR A 64 41.32 -10.96 -0.49
CA THR A 64 42.49 -11.69 -0.99
C THR A 64 43.14 -10.98 -2.19
N LEU A 65 42.32 -10.51 -3.11
CA LEU A 65 42.78 -9.74 -4.26
C LEU A 65 43.47 -8.42 -3.82
N TYR A 66 42.92 -7.72 -2.85
CA TYR A 66 43.51 -6.50 -2.27
C TYR A 66 44.84 -6.75 -1.60
N ILE A 67 44.96 -7.80 -0.75
CA ILE A 67 46.20 -8.17 -0.08
C ILE A 67 47.25 -8.56 -1.10
N THR A 68 46.89 -9.37 -2.11
CA THR A 68 47.80 -9.79 -3.19
C THR A 68 48.34 -8.59 -3.97
N TRP A 69 47.46 -7.66 -4.34
CA TRP A 69 47.86 -6.43 -5.02
C TRP A 69 48.84 -5.60 -4.18
N ARG A 70 48.55 -5.40 -2.88
CA ARG A 70 49.43 -4.65 -1.97
C ARG A 70 50.81 -5.22 -1.81
N ILE A 71 50.91 -6.54 -1.86
CA ILE A 71 52.23 -7.24 -1.77
C ILE A 71 53.01 -7.08 -3.08
N LEU A 72 52.32 -7.06 -4.22
CA LEU A 72 52.97 -6.95 -5.54
C LEU A 72 53.43 -5.53 -5.88
N THR A 73 52.84 -4.50 -5.25
CA THR A 73 53.15 -3.10 -5.51
C THR A 73 53.71 -2.39 -4.28
N PRO A 74 54.98 -2.58 -3.92
CA PRO A 74 55.54 -2.11 -2.63
C PRO A 74 55.91 -0.63 -2.57
N THR A 75 55.80 0.18 -3.64
CA THR A 75 56.24 1.59 -3.62
C THR A 75 55.24 2.51 -4.27
N ASN A 76 55.33 3.81 -4.03
CA ASN A 76 54.56 5.02 -4.42
C ASN A 76 53.36 4.92 -5.36
N SER A 77 53.23 3.91 -6.18
CA SER A 77 52.03 3.56 -6.94
C SER A 77 50.90 2.99 -6.05
N ALA A 78 51.21 2.64 -4.79
CA ALA A 78 50.28 2.06 -3.85
C ALA A 78 49.09 3.05 -3.54
N ALA A 79 49.33 4.36 -3.55
CA ALA A 79 48.27 5.35 -3.34
C ALA A 79 47.27 5.38 -4.51
N ILE A 80 47.76 5.32 -5.75
CA ILE A 80 46.89 5.33 -6.96
C ILE A 80 46.15 3.98 -7.06
N ALA A 81 46.81 2.89 -6.74
CA ALA A 81 46.19 1.58 -6.72
C ALA A 81 45.15 1.44 -5.60
N ALA A 82 45.42 1.98 -4.42
CA ALA A 82 44.45 2.03 -3.31
C ALA A 82 43.21 2.86 -3.67
N LEU A 83 43.40 3.98 -4.36
CA LEU A 83 42.28 4.80 -4.87
C LEU A 83 41.45 4.04 -5.91
N GLY A 84 42.08 3.35 -6.86
CA GLY A 84 41.38 2.53 -7.85
C GLY A 84 40.59 1.37 -7.22
N THR A 85 41.23 0.63 -6.28
CA THR A 85 40.55 -0.47 -5.61
C THR A 85 39.41 -0.02 -4.71
N SER A 86 39.59 1.10 -3.98
CA SER A 86 38.52 1.67 -3.14
C SER A 86 37.34 2.15 -3.99
N ALA A 87 37.59 2.72 -5.15
CA ALA A 87 36.54 3.13 -6.09
C ALA A 87 35.69 1.92 -6.55
N VAL A 88 36.30 0.81 -6.90
CA VAL A 88 35.58 -0.42 -7.27
C VAL A 88 34.74 -0.94 -6.11
N ILE A 89 35.29 -0.99 -4.89
CA ILE A 89 34.57 -1.44 -3.70
C ILE A 89 33.37 -0.51 -3.42
N ILE A 90 33.54 0.80 -3.51
CA ILE A 90 32.48 1.78 -3.30
C ILE A 90 31.36 1.60 -4.35
N VAL A 91 31.71 1.40 -5.61
CA VAL A 91 30.72 1.18 -6.69
C VAL A 91 29.93 -0.11 -6.44
N VAL A 92 30.61 -1.22 -6.14
CA VAL A 92 29.95 -2.49 -5.88
C VAL A 92 29.08 -2.42 -4.61
N ALA A 93 29.60 -1.86 -3.53
CA ALA A 93 28.85 -1.66 -2.28
C ALA A 93 27.66 -0.73 -2.52
N GLY A 94 27.87 0.38 -3.22
CA GLY A 94 26.82 1.34 -3.56
C GLY A 94 25.70 0.72 -4.41
N ALA A 95 26.04 -0.07 -5.41
CA ALA A 95 25.08 -0.78 -6.24
C ALA A 95 24.26 -1.82 -5.44
N THR A 96 24.86 -2.43 -4.42
CA THR A 96 24.20 -3.47 -3.59
C THR A 96 23.36 -2.85 -2.46
N ILE A 97 23.90 -1.86 -1.76
CA ILE A 97 23.28 -1.25 -0.58
C ILE A 97 22.36 -0.09 -0.97
N GLY A 98 22.64 0.58 -2.10
CA GLY A 98 21.91 1.76 -2.56
C GLY A 98 20.40 1.59 -2.61
N PRO A 99 19.84 0.54 -3.23
CA PRO A 99 18.39 0.30 -3.24
C PRO A 99 17.79 0.16 -1.84
N LEU A 100 18.50 -0.52 -0.91
CA LEU A 100 18.06 -0.66 0.47
C LEU A 100 18.01 0.69 1.20
N LEU A 101 19.04 1.52 1.03
CA LEU A 101 19.07 2.85 1.60
C LEU A 101 17.96 3.76 1.04
N ARG A 102 17.68 3.66 -0.25
CA ARG A 102 16.56 4.39 -0.88
C ARG A 102 15.21 3.96 -0.29
N ASP A 103 14.99 2.68 -0.11
CA ASP A 103 13.77 2.18 0.55
C ASP A 103 13.62 2.74 1.97
N VAL A 104 14.70 2.68 2.77
CA VAL A 104 14.69 3.13 4.17
C VAL A 104 14.49 4.64 4.26
N THR A 105 15.16 5.42 3.41
CA THR A 105 15.01 6.89 3.40
C THR A 105 13.60 7.30 2.96
N ALA A 106 13.07 6.69 1.88
CA ALA A 106 11.71 6.93 1.43
C ALA A 106 10.68 6.54 2.51
N GLY A 107 10.82 5.36 3.10
CA GLY A 107 9.94 4.90 4.16
C GLY A 107 10.00 5.79 5.42
N SER A 108 11.19 6.27 5.79
CA SER A 108 11.34 7.20 6.91
C SER A 108 10.63 8.52 6.65
N ALA A 109 10.77 9.08 5.45
CA ALA A 109 10.08 10.31 5.06
C ALA A 109 8.55 10.13 5.11
N MET A 110 8.03 9.08 4.47
CA MET A 110 6.59 8.79 4.44
C MET A 110 5.99 8.62 5.84
N ILE A 111 6.71 7.95 6.76
CA ILE A 111 6.26 7.74 8.13
C ILE A 111 6.32 9.05 8.92
N THR A 112 7.41 9.81 8.82
CA THR A 112 7.62 11.06 9.55
C THR A 112 6.65 12.15 9.11
N GLU A 113 6.45 12.28 7.81
CA GLU A 113 5.53 13.25 7.20
C GLU A 113 4.06 12.79 7.23
N ARG A 114 3.81 11.54 7.65
CA ARG A 114 2.48 10.94 7.74
C ARG A 114 1.70 11.02 6.43
N TRP A 115 2.32 10.60 5.34
CA TRP A 115 1.66 10.61 4.03
C TRP A 115 0.34 9.82 4.04
N TYR A 116 0.29 8.70 4.76
CA TYR A 116 -0.89 7.86 4.97
C TYR A 116 -0.73 7.02 6.25
N ASN A 117 -1.83 6.48 6.72
CA ASN A 117 -1.88 5.61 7.90
C ASN A 117 -2.37 4.21 7.54
N VAL A 118 -2.14 3.26 8.45
CA VAL A 118 -2.76 1.93 8.34
C VAL A 118 -4.29 2.09 8.41
N GLY A 119 -4.99 1.47 7.45
CA GLY A 119 -6.43 1.61 7.28
C GLY A 119 -6.85 2.61 6.21
N ASP A 120 -5.97 3.50 5.75
CA ASP A 120 -6.26 4.38 4.63
C ASP A 120 -6.26 3.58 3.31
N PHE A 121 -7.12 3.97 2.38
CA PHE A 121 -7.04 3.48 1.01
C PHE A 121 -6.14 4.42 0.22
N ILE A 122 -5.12 3.86 -0.42
CA ILE A 122 -4.20 4.63 -1.26
C ILE A 122 -4.19 4.11 -2.70
N ARG A 123 -3.95 5.04 -3.62
CA ARG A 123 -3.57 4.76 -5.01
C ARG A 123 -2.17 5.30 -5.23
N VAL A 124 -1.29 4.45 -5.72
CA VAL A 124 0.13 4.77 -5.89
C VAL A 124 0.39 5.25 -7.31
N GLU A 125 1.00 6.40 -7.43
CA GLU A 125 1.46 6.94 -8.72
C GLU A 125 2.97 6.62 -8.89
N PRO A 126 3.44 6.31 -10.11
CA PRO A 126 2.71 6.36 -11.40
C PRO A 126 1.98 5.06 -11.78
N PHE A 127 1.85 4.10 -10.89
CA PHE A 127 1.26 2.78 -11.16
C PHE A 127 -0.26 2.85 -11.07
N MET A 128 -0.94 3.01 -12.20
CA MET A 128 -2.40 3.20 -12.25
C MET A 128 -3.22 2.07 -11.60
N ASP A 129 -2.72 0.83 -11.67
CA ASP A 129 -3.42 -0.35 -11.17
C ASP A 129 -3.11 -0.69 -9.71
N VAL A 130 -2.16 0.01 -9.09
CA VAL A 130 -1.75 -0.26 -7.71
C VAL A 130 -2.56 0.59 -6.75
N SER A 131 -3.59 -0.03 -6.18
CA SER A 131 -4.43 0.61 -5.17
C SER A 131 -4.94 -0.40 -4.14
N GLY A 132 -5.14 0.06 -2.91
CA GLY A 132 -5.67 -0.78 -1.84
C GLY A 132 -5.62 -0.12 -0.48
N VAL A 133 -6.16 -0.82 0.51
CA VAL A 133 -6.09 -0.41 1.91
C VAL A 133 -4.72 -0.75 2.46
N VAL A 134 -4.10 0.19 3.15
CA VAL A 134 -2.82 0.02 3.81
C VAL A 134 -2.97 -0.92 5.01
N GLU A 135 -2.36 -2.11 4.93
CA GLU A 135 -2.36 -3.08 6.04
C GLU A 135 -1.13 -2.90 6.95
N ARG A 136 -0.01 -2.54 6.37
CA ARG A 136 1.25 -2.41 7.11
C ARG A 136 2.20 -1.46 6.38
N VAL A 137 2.88 -0.62 7.15
CA VAL A 137 3.97 0.24 6.70
C VAL A 137 5.24 -0.17 7.45
N THR A 138 6.33 -0.32 6.73
CA THR A 138 7.67 -0.54 7.27
C THR A 138 8.64 0.45 6.62
N LEU A 139 9.85 0.56 7.13
CA LEU A 139 10.88 1.43 6.52
C LEU A 139 11.21 1.03 5.08
N ARG A 140 11.09 -0.24 4.73
CA ARG A 140 11.47 -0.74 3.41
C ARG A 140 10.30 -0.88 2.44
N SER A 141 9.13 -1.25 2.94
CA SER A 141 7.99 -1.59 2.09
C SER A 141 6.66 -1.29 2.75
N THR A 142 5.69 -1.00 1.91
CA THR A 142 4.28 -0.87 2.28
C THR A 142 3.50 -2.05 1.73
N ARG A 143 2.62 -2.61 2.56
CA ARG A 143 1.73 -3.71 2.19
C ARG A 143 0.32 -3.18 2.06
N LEU A 144 -0.27 -3.42 0.90
CA LEU A 144 -1.63 -3.03 0.55
C LEU A 144 -2.50 -4.27 0.36
N ARG A 145 -3.80 -4.13 0.66
CA ARG A 145 -4.84 -5.08 0.29
C ARG A 145 -5.75 -4.44 -0.75
N SER A 146 -5.75 -5.00 -1.95
CA SER A 146 -6.67 -4.61 -3.02
C SER A 146 -8.11 -4.93 -2.67
N LEU A 147 -9.07 -4.24 -3.29
CA LEU A 147 -10.51 -4.54 -3.16
C LEU A 147 -10.89 -5.95 -3.65
N ASN A 148 -10.05 -6.55 -4.51
CA ASN A 148 -10.21 -7.93 -4.99
C ASN A 148 -9.63 -8.97 -3.99
N GLY A 149 -9.07 -8.51 -2.86
CA GLY A 149 -8.47 -9.38 -1.84
C GLY A 149 -6.99 -9.68 -2.04
N GLU A 150 -6.39 -9.24 -3.13
CA GLU A 150 -4.97 -9.42 -3.44
C GLU A 150 -4.09 -8.64 -2.46
N VAL A 151 -2.94 -9.20 -2.14
CA VAL A 151 -1.92 -8.54 -1.32
C VAL A 151 -0.82 -8.02 -2.21
N ILE A 152 -0.60 -6.72 -2.17
CA ILE A 152 0.42 -6.03 -2.94
C ILE A 152 1.53 -5.61 -1.98
N TRP A 153 2.76 -6.05 -2.26
CA TRP A 153 3.96 -5.59 -1.56
C TRP A 153 4.69 -4.60 -2.46
N MET A 154 4.86 -3.39 -1.99
CA MET A 154 5.56 -2.34 -2.73
C MET A 154 6.75 -1.83 -1.93
N HIS A 155 7.91 -1.72 -2.59
CA HIS A 155 9.07 -1.05 -2.03
C HIS A 155 8.83 0.45 -1.97
N ASN A 156 9.17 1.09 -0.86
CA ASN A 156 8.87 2.50 -0.63
C ASN A 156 9.55 3.43 -1.63
N GLN A 157 10.74 3.07 -2.14
CA GLN A 157 11.46 3.86 -3.16
C GLN A 157 10.68 4.05 -4.47
N TYR A 158 9.71 3.20 -4.77
CA TYR A 158 8.90 3.28 -6.00
C TYR A 158 7.62 4.11 -5.81
N MET A 159 7.31 4.53 -4.59
CA MET A 159 6.13 5.34 -4.30
C MET A 159 6.48 6.82 -4.44
N GLN A 160 6.30 7.38 -5.64
CA GLN A 160 6.63 8.77 -5.92
C GLN A 160 5.55 9.74 -5.45
N ALA A 161 4.29 9.33 -5.56
CA ALA A 161 3.14 10.06 -5.06
C ALA A 161 2.03 9.10 -4.67
N VAL A 162 1.17 9.52 -3.76
CA VAL A 162 0.01 8.74 -3.31
C VAL A 162 -1.23 9.61 -3.25
N LYS A 163 -2.35 9.08 -3.76
CA LYS A 163 -3.68 9.64 -3.53
C LYS A 163 -4.30 8.92 -2.36
N VAL A 164 -4.58 9.61 -1.29
CA VAL A 164 -5.06 9.03 -0.03
C VAL A 164 -6.56 9.26 0.13
N THR A 165 -7.29 8.20 0.45
CA THR A 165 -8.66 8.26 0.93
C THR A 165 -8.65 7.84 2.41
N PRO A 166 -8.82 8.79 3.34
CA PRO A 166 -8.75 8.52 4.77
C PRO A 166 -9.76 7.46 5.22
N ASN A 167 -9.34 6.64 6.19
CA ASN A 167 -10.15 5.55 6.75
C ASN A 167 -10.63 4.51 5.72
N GLY A 168 -10.09 4.50 4.52
CA GLY A 168 -10.42 3.54 3.47
C GLY A 168 -11.86 3.62 2.96
N VAL A 169 -12.57 4.70 3.23
CA VAL A 169 -13.97 4.89 2.82
C VAL A 169 -14.22 6.32 2.34
N ARG A 170 -15.12 6.46 1.39
CA ARG A 170 -15.65 7.75 0.93
C ARG A 170 -17.02 7.99 1.51
N THR A 171 -17.20 9.14 2.11
CA THR A 171 -18.52 9.60 2.57
C THR A 171 -19.26 10.25 1.40
N ILE A 172 -20.46 9.77 1.14
CA ILE A 172 -21.31 10.24 0.05
C ILE A 172 -22.61 10.76 0.66
N GLU A 173 -23.03 11.91 0.21
CA GLU A 173 -24.35 12.48 0.49
C GLU A 173 -25.19 12.49 -0.77
N VAL A 174 -26.49 12.25 -0.56
CA VAL A 174 -27.50 12.32 -1.60
C VAL A 174 -28.57 13.32 -1.15
N ASP A 175 -28.68 14.40 -1.89
CA ASP A 175 -29.67 15.43 -1.69
C ASP A 175 -30.90 15.09 -2.53
N ILE A 176 -32.06 14.96 -1.90
CA ILE A 176 -33.33 14.59 -2.52
C ILE A 176 -34.34 15.69 -2.25
N LEU A 177 -34.94 16.19 -3.32
CA LEU A 177 -36.02 17.14 -3.28
C LEU A 177 -37.34 16.46 -3.59
N CYS A 178 -38.30 16.52 -2.67
CA CYS A 178 -39.60 15.86 -2.82
C CYS A 178 -40.77 16.78 -2.44
N SER A 179 -41.97 16.50 -2.98
CA SER A 179 -43.17 17.26 -2.75
C SER A 179 -43.86 16.96 -1.40
N ASP A 180 -43.63 15.77 -0.85
CA ASP A 180 -44.20 15.33 0.43
C ASP A 180 -43.14 14.58 1.27
N GLU A 181 -43.06 14.96 2.55
CA GLU A 181 -42.07 14.38 3.47
C GLU A 181 -42.29 12.91 3.73
N LYS A 182 -43.54 12.51 4.01
CA LYS A 182 -43.88 11.15 4.42
C LYS A 182 -43.65 10.17 3.26
N ILE A 183 -44.23 10.55 2.10
CA ILE A 183 -44.08 9.71 0.89
C ILE A 183 -42.63 9.66 0.43
N GLY A 184 -41.88 10.75 0.49
CA GLY A 184 -40.46 10.81 0.18
C GLY A 184 -39.63 9.90 1.09
N LYS A 185 -39.90 9.93 2.40
CA LYS A 185 -39.20 9.00 3.36
C LYS A 185 -39.54 7.54 3.10
N GLU A 186 -40.82 7.23 2.79
CA GLU A 186 -41.23 5.85 2.48
C GLU A 186 -40.57 5.34 1.20
N LEU A 187 -40.54 6.13 0.16
CA LEU A 187 -39.86 5.87 -1.10
C LEU A 187 -38.37 5.58 -0.88
N ILE A 188 -37.72 6.45 -0.12
CA ILE A 188 -36.30 6.28 0.25
C ILE A 188 -36.09 4.97 1.03
N GLN A 189 -36.89 4.69 2.05
CA GLN A 189 -36.76 3.47 2.84
C GLN A 189 -36.98 2.20 2.02
N ARG A 190 -37.91 2.23 1.08
CA ARG A 190 -38.15 1.12 0.15
C ARG A 190 -36.92 0.88 -0.74
N THR A 191 -36.37 1.95 -1.30
CA THR A 191 -35.15 1.88 -2.14
C THR A 191 -33.94 1.43 -1.36
N LEU A 192 -33.78 1.86 -0.11
CA LEU A 192 -32.68 1.43 0.75
C LEU A 192 -32.68 -0.08 1.02
N LYS A 193 -33.83 -0.74 0.96
CA LYS A 193 -33.93 -2.22 1.12
C LYS A 193 -33.40 -2.97 -0.09
N THR A 194 -33.38 -2.35 -1.27
CA THR A 194 -32.85 -2.98 -2.50
C THR A 194 -31.33 -2.87 -2.61
N LEU A 195 -30.69 -2.01 -1.79
CA LEU A 195 -29.24 -1.88 -1.81
C LEU A 195 -28.56 -3.14 -1.26
N PRO A 196 -27.53 -3.67 -1.97
CA PRO A 196 -26.78 -4.81 -1.49
C PRO A 196 -26.10 -4.50 -0.16
N ALA A 197 -26.29 -5.40 0.82
CA ALA A 197 -25.69 -5.27 2.13
C ALA A 197 -24.34 -6.02 2.18
N GLY A 198 -23.28 -5.33 2.62
CA GLY A 198 -21.95 -5.95 2.79
C GLY A 198 -20.88 -4.89 3.03
N ARG A 199 -19.91 -5.22 3.90
CA ARG A 199 -18.80 -4.27 4.21
C ARG A 199 -17.93 -3.93 3.00
N MET A 200 -17.87 -4.81 2.01
CA MET A 200 -17.09 -4.62 0.77
C MET A 200 -17.91 -3.93 -0.33
N THR A 201 -19.21 -3.73 -0.11
CA THR A 201 -20.11 -3.05 -1.07
C THR A 201 -20.49 -1.67 -0.56
N VAL A 202 -21.08 -1.61 0.64
CA VAL A 202 -21.45 -0.37 1.34
C VAL A 202 -20.91 -0.46 2.75
N ALA A 203 -19.85 0.29 3.05
CA ALA A 203 -19.20 0.27 4.36
C ALA A 203 -20.13 0.76 5.47
N LYS A 204 -20.91 1.79 5.18
CA LYS A 204 -21.96 2.31 6.05
C LYS A 204 -23.22 2.59 5.23
N LYS A 205 -24.32 1.95 5.59
CA LYS A 205 -25.62 2.14 4.91
C LYS A 205 -26.02 3.61 4.88
N LEU A 206 -26.64 4.01 3.77
CA LEU A 206 -27.27 5.32 3.65
C LEU A 206 -28.31 5.49 4.77
N ARG A 207 -28.28 6.64 5.41
CA ARG A 207 -29.24 7.04 6.45
C ARG A 207 -29.68 8.46 6.19
N ILE A 208 -30.93 8.76 6.50
CA ILE A 208 -31.44 10.14 6.52
C ILE A 208 -30.73 10.87 7.66
N VAL A 209 -30.06 11.97 7.34
CA VAL A 209 -29.34 12.83 8.29
C VAL A 209 -30.15 14.07 8.60
N THR A 210 -30.69 14.72 7.56
CA THR A 210 -31.43 15.95 7.67
C THR A 210 -32.70 15.87 6.85
N THR A 211 -33.79 16.49 7.35
CA THR A 211 -35.02 16.70 6.62
C THR A 211 -35.43 18.11 6.92
N GLU A 212 -35.51 18.96 5.90
CA GLU A 212 -35.80 20.37 6.01
C GLU A 212 -36.94 20.74 5.05
N LYS A 213 -37.85 21.58 5.51
CA LYS A 213 -38.85 22.18 4.65
C LYS A 213 -38.26 23.46 4.07
N TRP A 214 -38.07 23.53 2.75
CA TRP A 214 -37.53 24.72 2.10
C TRP A 214 -38.64 25.67 1.66
N ASP A 215 -39.79 25.10 1.22
CA ASP A 215 -40.95 25.89 0.81
C ASP A 215 -42.22 25.03 0.96
N ASP A 216 -43.41 25.65 0.69
CA ASP A 216 -44.65 24.88 0.68
C ASP A 216 -44.67 23.90 -0.48
N GLY A 217 -44.70 22.61 -0.11
CA GLY A 217 -44.59 21.49 -1.05
C GLY A 217 -43.17 21.19 -1.53
N LEU A 218 -42.14 21.72 -0.87
CA LEU A 218 -40.76 21.44 -1.18
C LEU A 218 -40.01 21.00 0.07
N TRP A 219 -39.67 19.71 0.11
CA TRP A 219 -38.89 19.08 1.19
C TRP A 219 -37.53 18.67 0.68
N HIS A 220 -36.50 19.05 1.43
CA HIS A 220 -35.11 18.62 1.21
C HIS A 220 -34.73 17.54 2.20
N ILE A 221 -34.37 16.36 1.70
CA ILE A 221 -33.96 15.21 2.49
C ILE A 221 -32.55 14.86 2.11
N VAL A 222 -31.64 14.85 3.10
CA VAL A 222 -30.22 14.50 2.92
C VAL A 222 -29.96 13.11 3.48
N LEU A 223 -29.44 12.23 2.63
CA LEU A 223 -28.93 10.93 3.05
C LEU A 223 -27.41 10.97 3.08
N ARG A 224 -26.83 10.27 4.04
CA ARG A 224 -25.39 10.08 4.15
C ARG A 224 -25.04 8.61 4.31
N GLY A 225 -24.04 8.14 3.57
CA GLY A 225 -23.49 6.81 3.64
C GLY A 225 -22.01 6.79 3.37
N GLN A 226 -21.39 5.62 3.48
CA GLN A 226 -19.96 5.42 3.20
C GLN A 226 -19.76 4.20 2.32
N THR A 227 -18.94 4.34 1.28
CA THR A 227 -18.56 3.26 0.37
C THR A 227 -17.05 3.11 0.32
N PRO A 228 -16.53 1.90 0.09
CA PRO A 228 -15.15 1.72 -0.30
C PRO A 228 -14.88 2.44 -1.64
N PRO A 229 -13.67 2.98 -1.86
CA PRO A 229 -13.29 3.58 -3.14
C PRO A 229 -13.46 2.58 -4.29
N GLY A 230 -14.07 3.03 -5.40
CA GLY A 230 -14.42 2.20 -6.56
C GLY A 230 -15.80 1.53 -6.47
N ARG A 231 -16.54 1.73 -5.37
CA ARG A 231 -17.92 1.25 -5.21
C ARG A 231 -18.95 2.39 -5.13
N GLU A 232 -18.54 3.61 -5.43
CA GLU A 232 -19.37 4.82 -5.41
C GLU A 232 -20.58 4.69 -6.34
N TRP A 233 -20.44 4.00 -7.46
CA TRP A 233 -21.49 3.75 -8.45
C TRP A 233 -22.74 3.08 -7.86
N LEU A 234 -22.62 2.37 -6.72
CA LEU A 234 -23.75 1.78 -6.01
C LEU A 234 -24.70 2.87 -5.46
N ILE A 235 -24.15 4.03 -5.12
CA ILE A 235 -24.96 5.17 -4.67
C ILE A 235 -25.22 6.11 -5.84
N GLU A 236 -24.19 6.48 -6.58
CA GLU A 236 -24.29 7.47 -7.68
C GLU A 236 -25.21 7.05 -8.82
N LYS A 237 -25.21 5.76 -9.15
CA LYS A 237 -26.02 5.24 -10.26
C LYS A 237 -27.14 4.34 -9.75
N TYR A 238 -26.79 3.20 -9.15
CA TYR A 238 -27.78 2.18 -8.84
C TYR A 238 -28.85 2.67 -7.85
N PHE A 239 -28.48 3.34 -6.76
CA PHE A 239 -29.46 3.89 -5.81
C PHE A 239 -30.33 4.97 -6.44
N VAL A 240 -29.73 5.92 -7.17
CA VAL A 240 -30.44 7.01 -7.84
C VAL A 240 -31.43 6.48 -8.88
N GLU A 241 -31.00 5.55 -9.74
CA GLU A 241 -31.86 4.91 -10.74
C GLU A 241 -32.99 4.10 -10.08
N SER A 242 -32.68 3.34 -9.04
CA SER A 242 -33.69 2.59 -8.29
C SER A 242 -34.72 3.51 -7.61
N LEU A 243 -34.27 4.66 -7.10
CA LEU A 243 -35.17 5.64 -6.48
C LEU A 243 -36.13 6.23 -7.52
N LYS A 244 -35.63 6.61 -8.68
CA LYS A 244 -36.44 7.11 -9.79
C LYS A 244 -37.49 6.06 -10.23
N LYS A 245 -37.05 4.83 -10.43
CA LYS A 245 -37.93 3.72 -10.82
C LYS A 245 -39.04 3.47 -9.80
N HIS A 246 -38.72 3.49 -8.51
CA HIS A 246 -39.73 3.34 -7.47
C HIS A 246 -40.66 4.53 -7.40
N ASP A 247 -40.23 5.77 -7.70
CA ASP A 247 -41.08 6.95 -7.76
C ASP A 247 -42.12 6.83 -8.92
N GLU A 248 -41.69 6.37 -10.10
CA GLU A 248 -42.55 6.12 -11.24
C GLU A 248 -43.60 5.02 -10.96
N GLU A 249 -43.20 3.95 -10.24
CA GLU A 249 -44.07 2.81 -9.92
C GLU A 249 -45.06 3.13 -8.77
N TYR A 250 -44.68 4.01 -7.82
CA TYR A 250 -45.40 4.19 -6.58
C TYR A 250 -46.57 5.17 -6.70
N SER A 251 -46.49 6.18 -7.56
CA SER A 251 -47.45 7.28 -7.59
C SER A 251 -47.83 7.68 -9.01
N LYS A 252 -49.15 7.92 -9.22
CA LYS A 252 -49.61 8.58 -10.42
C LYS A 252 -49.09 10.03 -10.54
N LYS A 253 -48.52 10.57 -9.47
CA LYS A 253 -47.94 11.91 -9.39
C LYS A 253 -46.53 11.75 -8.85
N GLN A 254 -45.54 12.10 -9.65
CA GLN A 254 -44.12 12.06 -9.24
C GLN A 254 -43.93 12.82 -7.93
N VAL A 255 -43.29 12.16 -6.96
CA VAL A 255 -42.96 12.74 -5.65
C VAL A 255 -41.63 13.47 -5.70
N LEU A 256 -40.70 12.94 -6.51
CA LEU A 256 -39.40 13.60 -6.75
C LEU A 256 -39.59 14.83 -7.62
N ILE A 257 -39.21 15.99 -7.10
CA ILE A 257 -39.28 17.26 -7.83
C ILE A 257 -38.11 17.45 -8.76
N HIS A 258 -36.94 16.92 -8.35
CA HIS A 258 -35.71 17.03 -9.09
C HIS A 258 -34.93 15.70 -9.03
N GLU A 259 -34.01 15.49 -9.96
CA GLU A 259 -33.08 14.36 -9.93
C GLU A 259 -32.24 14.42 -8.66
N PRO A 260 -32.10 13.30 -7.92
CA PRO A 260 -31.26 13.25 -6.73
C PRO A 260 -29.83 13.66 -7.03
N MET A 261 -29.28 14.59 -6.27
CA MET A 261 -27.92 15.09 -6.42
C MET A 261 -26.99 14.33 -5.51
N VAL A 262 -25.92 13.77 -6.05
CA VAL A 262 -24.91 13.03 -5.30
C VAL A 262 -23.66 13.86 -5.16
N ARG A 263 -23.15 13.97 -3.92
CA ARG A 263 -21.91 14.70 -3.64
C ARG A 263 -21.02 13.95 -2.65
N PHE A 264 -19.72 14.18 -2.75
CA PHE A 264 -18.79 13.72 -1.72
C PHE A 264 -18.86 14.68 -0.53
N ALA A 265 -19.04 14.12 0.66
CA ALA A 265 -19.22 14.89 1.89
C ALA A 265 -18.23 14.41 2.95
N ASP A 266 -16.95 14.76 2.78
CA ASP A 266 -15.95 14.61 3.83
C ASP A 266 -15.82 15.96 4.56
N PRO A 267 -16.36 16.10 5.79
CA PRO A 267 -16.31 17.36 6.54
C PRO A 267 -14.86 17.83 6.81
N ALA A 268 -13.91 16.89 6.94
CA ALA A 268 -12.52 17.23 7.15
C ALA A 268 -11.88 17.79 5.88
N ALA A 269 -12.16 17.18 4.74
CA ALA A 269 -11.71 17.64 3.44
C ALA A 269 -12.32 19.00 3.09
N GLU A 270 -13.63 19.19 3.35
CA GLU A 270 -14.32 20.46 3.13
C GLU A 270 -13.73 21.60 3.97
N LYS A 271 -13.49 21.35 5.26
CA LYS A 271 -12.85 22.33 6.16
C LYS A 271 -11.43 22.68 5.71
N SER A 272 -10.67 21.69 5.25
CA SER A 272 -9.32 21.90 4.74
C SER A 272 -9.32 22.68 3.45
N PHE A 273 -10.27 22.38 2.54
CA PHE A 273 -10.46 23.10 1.28
C PHE A 273 -10.84 24.56 1.54
N LYS A 274 -11.82 24.83 2.40
CA LYS A 274 -12.23 26.20 2.78
C LYS A 274 -11.05 27.01 3.34
N ARG A 275 -10.18 26.40 4.13
CA ARG A 275 -8.95 27.04 4.64
C ARG A 275 -7.94 27.32 3.54
N ALA A 276 -7.71 26.36 2.63
CA ALA A 276 -6.72 26.49 1.55
C ALA A 276 -7.12 27.54 0.53
N VAL A 277 -8.40 27.60 0.16
CA VAL A 277 -8.93 28.53 -0.87
C VAL A 277 -9.17 29.93 -0.30
N ARG A 278 -9.08 30.14 1.03
CA ARG A 278 -9.33 31.42 1.69
C ARG A 278 -10.62 32.10 1.21
N VAL A 279 -11.67 31.32 1.02
CA VAL A 279 -13.00 31.86 0.72
C VAL A 279 -13.41 32.75 1.91
N LYS A 280 -13.49 34.05 1.67
CA LYS A 280 -14.11 34.98 2.62
C LYS A 280 -15.60 34.79 2.48
N GLU A 281 -16.30 34.47 3.56
CA GLU A 281 -17.77 34.54 3.65
C GLU A 281 -18.26 35.98 3.58
#